data_c91636a9666c849311cecdd386220e28
#
_entry.id   c91636a9666c849311cecdd386220e28
#
_cell.length_a   1.000
_cell.length_b   1.000
_cell.length_c   1.000
_cell.angle_alpha   90.00
_cell.angle_beta   90.00
_cell.angle_gamma   90.00
#
_symmetry.space_group_name_H-M   'P 1'
#
loop_
_entity.id
_entity.type
_entity.pdbx_description
1 polymer ?
#
loop_
_entity_poly.entity_id
_entity_poly.type
_entity_poly.pdbx_seq_one_letter_code
_entity_poly.pdbx_strand_id
1 'polypeptide(L)'
;MCASYGLDPRLGDYKSLVRAGDEVAIESLREWAKTNANELLRPTGKNLRNLNPIIRGDRAVEFAWWGFLIGGEPSRFPSINTRSERLKEKPGNANGRALVPATSWLEMQKPSRDWYSFDTGEVFAMAAVTQSGRPTGGDWLTCYSIVMQPAREDLVDLHDRMPLLIPEDFYDDWLDPDRMGDPELIEAALAASQRIVAQVSASLAPPR
;
A
#
# COMPACT_ATOMS: atom_id res chain seq x y z
N MET A 1 -3.84 -4.57 -11.04
CA MET A 1 -2.75 -3.97 -10.23
C MET A 1 -3.34 -2.77 -9.52
N CYS A 2 -3.13 -2.65 -8.20
CA CYS A 2 -3.66 -1.54 -7.41
C CYS A 2 -3.20 -0.21 -8.01
N ALA A 3 -4.13 0.49 -8.64
CA ALA A 3 -3.87 1.76 -9.33
C ALA A 3 -4.53 2.95 -8.61
N SER A 4 -5.27 2.67 -7.55
CA SER A 4 -5.96 3.67 -6.74
C SER A 4 -6.34 3.08 -5.39
N TYR A 5 -6.18 3.83 -4.32
CA TYR A 5 -6.67 3.48 -2.98
C TYR A 5 -7.17 4.73 -2.25
N GLY A 6 -7.89 4.54 -1.18
CA GLY A 6 -8.43 5.62 -0.35
C GLY A 6 -8.21 5.38 1.13
N LEU A 7 -8.26 6.46 1.90
CA LEU A 7 -8.24 6.45 3.36
C LEU A 7 -9.42 7.30 3.84
N ASP A 8 -10.51 6.66 4.24
CA ASP A 8 -11.72 7.34 4.73
C ASP A 8 -11.53 7.76 6.19
N PRO A 9 -11.57 9.06 6.51
CA PRO A 9 -11.36 9.54 7.87
C PRO A 9 -12.43 9.06 8.88
N ARG A 10 -13.59 8.60 8.39
CA ARG A 10 -14.68 8.09 9.23
C ARG A 10 -14.40 6.68 9.77
N LEU A 11 -13.56 5.91 9.06
CA LEU A 11 -13.18 4.55 9.44
C LEU A 11 -11.84 4.50 10.21
N GLY A 12 -11.28 5.68 10.55
CA GLY A 12 -9.91 5.79 11.03
C GLY A 12 -9.73 5.52 12.51
N ASP A 13 -9.55 4.26 12.92
CA ASP A 13 -8.75 3.96 14.11
C ASP A 13 -7.32 3.63 13.68
N TYR A 14 -6.44 4.62 13.74
CA TYR A 14 -5.04 4.51 13.30
C TYR A 14 -4.08 4.05 14.41
N LYS A 15 -4.60 3.76 15.62
CA LYS A 15 -3.78 3.47 16.81
C LYS A 15 -2.89 2.25 16.63
N SER A 16 -3.40 1.22 15.97
CA SER A 16 -2.67 -0.01 15.74
C SER A 16 -1.55 0.16 14.70
N LEU A 17 -1.66 1.14 13.82
CA LEU A 17 -0.68 1.40 12.76
C LEU A 17 0.57 2.12 13.24
N VAL A 18 0.43 2.98 14.23
CA VAL A 18 1.52 3.84 14.73
C VAL A 18 2.05 3.32 16.07
N ARG A 19 3.14 3.93 16.55
CA ARG A 19 3.67 3.62 17.88
C ARG A 19 2.62 3.91 18.96
N ALA A 20 2.52 3.03 19.93
CA ALA A 20 1.57 3.20 21.03
C ALA A 20 1.77 4.55 21.74
N GLY A 21 0.70 5.33 21.86
CA GLY A 21 0.70 6.66 22.48
C GLY A 21 1.23 7.80 21.60
N ASP A 22 1.53 7.55 20.32
CA ASP A 22 1.94 8.63 19.38
C ASP A 22 0.70 9.34 18.81
N GLU A 23 0.10 10.18 19.64
CA GLU A 23 -1.07 10.99 19.25
C GLU A 23 -0.76 11.97 18.11
N VAL A 24 0.48 12.41 17.97
CA VAL A 24 0.90 13.29 16.87
C VAL A 24 0.84 12.56 15.54
N ALA A 25 1.33 11.33 15.48
CA ALA A 25 1.26 10.49 14.30
C ALA A 25 -0.19 10.16 13.93
N ILE A 26 -1.03 9.81 14.94
CA ILE A 26 -2.45 9.54 14.73
C ILE A 26 -3.15 10.76 14.13
N GLU A 27 -2.93 11.95 14.71
CA GLU A 27 -3.57 13.17 14.21
C GLU A 27 -3.07 13.56 12.83
N SER A 28 -1.78 13.35 12.52
CA SER A 28 -1.23 13.57 11.18
C SER A 28 -1.92 12.71 10.12
N LEU A 29 -2.14 11.42 10.40
CA LEU A 29 -2.89 10.52 9.51
C LEU A 29 -4.34 10.98 9.36
N ARG A 30 -4.99 11.37 10.45
CA ARG A 30 -6.38 11.82 10.47
C ARG A 30 -6.57 13.10 9.66
N GLU A 31 -5.70 14.08 9.85
CA GLU A 31 -5.74 15.35 9.09
C GLU A 31 -5.46 15.11 7.59
N TRP A 32 -4.50 14.24 7.28
CA TRP A 32 -4.25 13.88 5.90
C TRP A 32 -5.47 13.18 5.28
N ALA A 33 -6.09 12.23 5.99
CA ALA A 33 -7.29 11.53 5.53
C ALA A 33 -8.47 12.49 5.32
N LYS A 34 -8.70 13.44 6.23
CA LYS A 34 -9.74 14.48 6.08
C LYS A 34 -9.50 15.35 4.84
N THR A 35 -8.27 15.80 4.64
CA THR A 35 -7.89 16.65 3.52
C THR A 35 -8.06 15.95 2.17
N ASN A 36 -7.88 14.62 2.15
CA ASN A 36 -7.91 13.79 0.94
C ASN A 36 -9.14 12.86 0.87
N ALA A 37 -10.15 13.08 1.71
CA ALA A 37 -11.30 12.17 1.89
C ALA A 37 -12.09 11.87 0.60
N ASN A 38 -12.08 12.79 -0.37
CA ASN A 38 -12.79 12.64 -1.65
C ASN A 38 -11.84 12.33 -2.80
N GLU A 39 -10.56 12.14 -2.53
CA GLU A 39 -9.55 11.88 -3.53
C GLU A 39 -9.15 10.41 -3.49
N LEU A 40 -9.34 9.73 -4.60
CA LEU A 40 -8.70 8.45 -4.81
C LEU A 40 -7.28 8.70 -5.27
N LEU A 41 -6.33 8.26 -4.48
CA LEU A 41 -4.91 8.41 -4.76
C LEU A 41 -4.58 7.63 -6.03
N ARG A 42 -4.02 8.32 -7.01
CA ARG A 42 -3.59 7.75 -8.29
C ARG A 42 -2.18 8.23 -8.60
N PRO A 43 -1.23 7.32 -8.82
CA PRO A 43 0.14 7.69 -9.13
C PRO A 43 0.36 8.06 -10.60
N THR A 44 -0.69 8.00 -11.42
CA THR A 44 -0.60 8.22 -12.87
C THR A 44 -1.46 9.38 -13.32
N GLY A 45 -0.95 10.17 -14.28
CA GLY A 45 -1.64 11.31 -14.85
C GLY A 45 -1.12 12.65 -14.33
N LYS A 46 -1.85 13.74 -14.61
CA LYS A 46 -1.46 15.12 -14.26
C LYS A 46 -1.55 15.42 -12.75
N ASN A 47 -2.16 14.54 -11.95
CA ASN A 47 -2.22 14.67 -10.51
C ASN A 47 -0.92 14.12 -9.88
N LEU A 48 0.05 14.99 -9.74
CA LEU A 48 1.34 14.72 -9.09
C LEU A 48 1.24 14.65 -7.55
N ARG A 49 0.09 14.32 -6.99
CA ARG A 49 -0.08 14.08 -5.55
C ARG A 49 0.29 12.64 -5.20
N ASN A 50 1.57 12.33 -5.37
CA ASN A 50 2.09 11.00 -5.07
C ASN A 50 2.74 10.91 -3.68
N LEU A 51 2.74 12.00 -2.89
CA LEU A 51 3.20 11.99 -1.50
C LEU A 51 2.07 11.56 -0.59
N ASN A 52 2.18 10.36 -0.08
CA ASN A 52 1.17 9.72 0.77
C ASN A 52 1.80 9.19 2.05
N PRO A 53 1.03 9.09 3.15
CA PRO A 53 1.56 8.55 4.38
C PRO A 53 1.86 7.06 4.26
N ILE A 54 3.01 6.67 4.76
CA ILE A 54 3.42 5.28 4.98
C ILE A 54 3.89 5.14 6.43
N ILE A 55 3.89 3.93 6.95
CA ILE A 55 4.40 3.59 8.28
C ILE A 55 5.68 2.78 8.10
N ARG A 56 6.75 3.19 8.76
CA ARG A 56 8.07 2.55 8.65
C ARG A 56 8.68 2.21 9.99
N GLY A 57 9.63 1.28 9.97
CA GLY A 57 10.54 0.96 11.07
C GLY A 57 9.82 0.86 12.41
N ASP A 58 10.10 1.82 13.27
CA ASP A 58 9.52 1.94 14.59
C ASP A 58 8.07 2.44 14.64
N ARG A 59 7.31 2.19 13.57
CA ARG A 59 5.92 2.66 13.35
C ARG A 59 5.78 4.18 13.22
N ALA A 60 6.84 4.84 12.74
CA ALA A 60 6.80 6.27 12.42
C ALA A 60 6.04 6.53 11.11
N VAL A 61 5.28 7.62 11.10
CA VAL A 61 4.62 8.12 9.89
C VAL A 61 5.62 8.91 9.05
N GLU A 62 5.73 8.56 7.78
CA GLU A 62 6.54 9.26 6.78
C GLU A 62 5.68 9.55 5.55
N PHE A 63 5.87 10.72 4.92
CA PHE A 63 5.26 11.00 3.62
C PHE A 63 6.21 10.61 2.51
N ALA A 64 5.79 9.64 1.69
CA ALA A 64 6.62 9.00 0.68
C ALA A 64 5.97 9.04 -0.70
N TRP A 65 6.80 8.96 -1.73
CA TRP A 65 6.38 9.00 -3.12
C TRP A 65 5.91 7.62 -3.60
N TRP A 66 4.69 7.53 -4.10
CA TRP A 66 4.17 6.29 -4.66
C TRP A 66 4.71 6.05 -6.07
N GLY A 67 5.49 4.98 -6.20
CA GLY A 67 6.18 4.58 -7.43
C GLY A 67 7.67 4.90 -7.40
N PHE A 68 8.46 4.01 -7.97
CA PHE A 68 9.91 4.21 -8.03
C PHE A 68 10.29 5.18 -9.13
N LEU A 69 11.26 6.04 -8.84
CA LEU A 69 11.84 6.96 -9.81
C LEU A 69 13.02 6.27 -10.54
N ILE A 70 13.09 6.46 -11.85
CA ILE A 70 14.19 6.01 -12.70
C ILE A 70 14.85 7.23 -13.33
N GLY A 71 16.12 7.47 -12.98
CA GLY A 71 16.82 8.67 -13.46
C GLY A 71 16.21 9.98 -12.96
N GLY A 72 15.51 9.96 -11.82
CA GLY A 72 14.86 11.14 -11.25
C GLY A 72 13.45 11.42 -11.77
N GLU A 73 12.94 10.58 -12.65
CA GLU A 73 11.60 10.74 -13.24
C GLU A 73 10.73 9.50 -12.98
N PRO A 74 9.40 9.65 -12.88
CA PRO A 74 8.49 8.52 -12.89
C PRO A 74 8.69 7.70 -14.17
N SER A 75 8.89 6.40 -14.02
CA SER A 75 8.98 5.50 -15.18
C SER A 75 7.74 5.61 -16.07
N ARG A 76 7.90 5.45 -17.38
CA ARG A 76 6.78 5.28 -18.33
C ARG A 76 5.82 4.16 -17.90
N PHE A 77 6.36 3.14 -17.28
CA PHE A 77 5.61 2.09 -16.59
C PHE A 77 5.91 2.22 -15.09
N PRO A 78 5.16 3.06 -14.38
CA PRO A 78 5.47 3.38 -12.99
C PRO A 78 5.49 2.11 -12.15
N SER A 79 6.59 1.93 -11.40
CA SER A 79 6.76 0.80 -10.47
C SER A 79 5.98 1.05 -9.18
N ILE A 80 4.66 1.25 -9.32
CA ILE A 80 3.74 1.50 -8.21
C ILE A 80 3.35 0.23 -7.48
N ASN A 81 3.56 -0.91 -8.14
CA ASN A 81 3.26 -2.24 -7.59
C ASN A 81 4.42 -3.20 -7.83
N THR A 82 4.70 -4.03 -6.83
CA THR A 82 5.70 -5.09 -6.88
C THR A 82 5.02 -6.43 -6.58
N ARG A 83 5.22 -7.43 -7.43
CA ARG A 83 4.66 -8.77 -7.20
C ARG A 83 5.43 -9.49 -6.10
N SER A 84 4.74 -10.16 -5.20
CA SER A 84 5.34 -10.95 -4.11
C SER A 84 6.29 -12.03 -4.62
N GLU A 85 5.99 -12.64 -5.76
CA GLU A 85 6.84 -13.64 -6.41
C GLU A 85 8.21 -13.05 -6.78
N ARG A 86 8.21 -11.81 -7.31
CA ARG A 86 9.45 -11.13 -7.67
C ARG A 86 10.32 -10.81 -6.45
N LEU A 87 9.71 -10.56 -5.30
CA LEU A 87 10.46 -10.33 -4.05
C LEU A 87 11.12 -11.62 -3.58
N LYS A 88 10.47 -12.77 -3.73
CA LYS A 88 11.07 -14.08 -3.44
C LYS A 88 12.26 -14.42 -4.36
N GLU A 89 12.17 -14.04 -5.63
CA GLU A 89 13.27 -14.23 -6.60
C GLU A 89 14.46 -13.29 -6.36
N LYS A 90 14.21 -12.10 -5.81
CA LYS A 90 15.20 -11.04 -5.56
C LYS A 90 15.07 -10.47 -4.15
N PRO A 91 15.50 -11.25 -3.14
CA PRO A 91 15.22 -10.93 -1.73
C PRO A 91 15.70 -9.54 -1.31
N GLY A 92 16.85 -9.07 -1.77
CA GLY A 92 17.36 -7.75 -1.42
C GLY A 92 16.42 -6.57 -1.73
N ASN A 93 15.46 -6.76 -2.64
CA ASN A 93 14.47 -5.73 -2.95
C ASN A 93 13.41 -5.53 -1.84
N ALA A 94 13.33 -6.43 -0.87
CA ALA A 94 12.42 -6.34 0.26
C ALA A 94 13.10 -5.91 1.58
N ASN A 95 14.34 -5.42 1.54
CA ASN A 95 15.02 -4.93 2.74
C ASN A 95 14.45 -3.60 3.23
N GLY A 96 14.01 -2.72 2.32
CA GLY A 96 13.24 -1.55 2.69
C GLY A 96 11.75 -1.87 2.66
N ARG A 97 11.04 -1.74 3.79
CA ARG A 97 9.62 -2.09 3.91
C ARG A 97 8.83 -0.97 4.57
N ALA A 98 7.52 -0.95 4.29
CA ALA A 98 6.56 -0.06 4.90
C ALA A 98 5.17 -0.69 4.93
N LEU A 99 4.28 -0.11 5.72
CA LEU A 99 2.84 -0.32 5.64
C LEU A 99 2.18 0.91 5.04
N VAL A 100 1.22 0.70 4.15
CA VAL A 100 0.40 1.76 3.55
C VAL A 100 -0.98 1.67 4.16
N PRO A 101 -1.41 2.66 4.97
CA PRO A 101 -2.75 2.68 5.54
C PRO A 101 -3.79 2.92 4.43
N ALA A 102 -4.86 2.14 4.43
CA ALA A 102 -5.96 2.29 3.48
C ALA A 102 -7.27 1.81 4.10
N THR A 103 -8.39 2.25 3.55
CA THR A 103 -9.74 1.74 3.84
C THR A 103 -10.36 1.05 2.63
N SER A 104 -9.82 1.33 1.45
CA SER A 104 -10.26 0.71 0.20
C SER A 104 -9.18 0.77 -0.87
N TRP A 105 -9.26 -0.12 -1.85
CA TRP A 105 -8.54 0.03 -3.12
C TRP A 105 -9.47 -0.24 -4.29
N LEU A 106 -9.07 0.19 -5.48
CA LEU A 106 -9.88 0.05 -6.68
C LEU A 106 -9.11 -0.68 -7.77
N GLU A 107 -9.83 -1.58 -8.44
CA GLU A 107 -9.36 -2.27 -9.63
C GLU A 107 -10.39 -2.19 -10.74
N MET A 108 -9.90 -2.18 -11.97
CA MET A 108 -10.74 -2.20 -13.16
C MET A 108 -10.84 -3.62 -13.70
N GLN A 109 -12.05 -4.16 -13.73
CA GLN A 109 -12.32 -5.46 -14.34
C GLN A 109 -12.13 -5.41 -15.87
N LYS A 110 -11.57 -6.44 -16.44
CA LYS A 110 -11.45 -6.63 -17.88
C LYS A 110 -12.34 -7.79 -18.32
N PRO A 111 -13.05 -7.70 -19.47
CA PRO A 111 -13.02 -6.62 -20.48
C PRO A 111 -14.04 -5.50 -20.24
N SER A 112 -14.97 -5.63 -19.26
CA SER A 112 -16.08 -4.69 -19.06
C SER A 112 -15.64 -3.25 -18.82
N ARG A 113 -14.45 -3.05 -18.21
CA ARG A 113 -13.89 -1.79 -17.75
C ARG A 113 -14.66 -1.14 -16.59
N ASP A 114 -15.50 -1.93 -15.92
CA ASP A 114 -16.14 -1.53 -14.68
C ASP A 114 -15.12 -1.43 -13.56
N TRP A 115 -15.29 -0.44 -12.70
CA TRP A 115 -14.45 -0.28 -11.53
C TRP A 115 -15.09 -0.91 -10.31
N TYR A 116 -14.30 -1.66 -9.57
CA TYR A 116 -14.71 -2.27 -8.31
C TYR A 116 -13.90 -1.67 -7.17
N SER A 117 -14.59 -1.36 -6.07
CA SER A 117 -13.99 -1.00 -4.78
C SER A 117 -13.92 -2.25 -3.92
N PHE A 118 -12.78 -2.43 -3.30
CA PHE A 118 -12.50 -3.51 -2.36
C PHE A 118 -12.21 -2.91 -1.01
N ASP A 119 -12.80 -3.45 0.05
CA ASP A 119 -12.62 -2.99 1.42
C ASP A 119 -12.83 -4.13 2.42
N THR A 120 -12.49 -3.89 3.68
CA THR A 120 -12.74 -4.78 4.83
C THR A 120 -13.75 -4.19 5.80
N GLY A 121 -14.30 -3.01 5.51
CA GLY A 121 -15.15 -2.24 6.41
C GLY A 121 -14.37 -1.43 7.47
N GLU A 122 -13.06 -1.61 7.56
CA GLU A 122 -12.17 -0.98 8.54
C GLU A 122 -10.87 -0.49 7.88
N VAL A 123 -10.04 0.23 8.64
CA VAL A 123 -8.67 0.54 8.22
C VAL A 123 -7.84 -0.74 8.20
N PHE A 124 -7.07 -0.91 7.14
CA PHE A 124 -6.11 -1.99 6.99
C PHE A 124 -4.76 -1.46 6.50
N ALA A 125 -3.73 -2.27 6.58
CA ALA A 125 -2.41 -1.97 6.07
C ALA A 125 -2.07 -2.82 4.84
N MET A 126 -1.64 -2.17 3.76
CA MET A 126 -1.04 -2.86 2.61
C MET A 126 0.47 -2.90 2.77
N ALA A 127 1.08 -4.05 2.51
CA ALA A 127 2.53 -4.17 2.44
C ALA A 127 3.10 -3.31 1.31
N ALA A 128 4.22 -2.66 1.57
CA ALA A 128 4.99 -1.97 0.56
C ALA A 128 6.48 -2.25 0.73
N VAL A 129 7.22 -2.15 -0.39
CA VAL A 129 8.68 -2.09 -0.40
C VAL A 129 9.11 -0.68 -0.74
N THR A 130 10.25 -0.26 -0.17
CA THR A 130 10.75 1.12 -0.28
C THR A 130 12.16 1.17 -0.84
N GLN A 131 12.47 2.28 -1.50
CA GLN A 131 13.83 2.67 -1.88
C GLN A 131 13.96 4.18 -1.85
N SER A 132 15.19 4.68 -1.75
CA SER A 132 15.45 6.11 -1.91
C SER A 132 15.34 6.50 -3.38
N GLY A 133 14.74 7.67 -3.63
CA GLY A 133 14.66 8.28 -4.94
C GLY A 133 14.91 9.78 -4.86
N ARG A 134 15.39 10.38 -5.95
CA ARG A 134 15.60 11.82 -6.05
C ARG A 134 14.96 12.34 -7.35
N PRO A 135 13.87 13.10 -7.25
CA PRO A 135 13.29 13.76 -8.42
C PRO A 135 14.29 14.73 -9.06
N THR A 136 14.19 14.91 -10.36
CA THR A 136 15.02 15.89 -11.06
C THR A 136 14.81 17.29 -10.47
N GLY A 137 15.89 17.90 -9.99
CA GLY A 137 15.86 19.21 -9.34
C GLY A 137 15.30 19.25 -7.91
N GLY A 138 14.97 18.08 -7.33
CA GLY A 138 14.43 17.96 -5.97
C GLY A 138 15.41 17.32 -4.98
N ASP A 139 14.94 17.13 -3.75
CA ASP A 139 15.66 16.46 -2.67
C ASP A 139 15.43 14.95 -2.69
N TRP A 140 16.27 14.21 -1.96
CA TRP A 140 16.07 12.79 -1.72
C TRP A 140 14.80 12.54 -0.91
N LEU A 141 14.04 11.53 -1.32
CA LEU A 141 12.83 11.11 -0.63
C LEU A 141 12.69 9.58 -0.64
N THR A 142 11.83 9.07 0.20
CA THR A 142 11.44 7.68 0.15
C THR A 142 10.41 7.48 -0.96
N CYS A 143 10.68 6.50 -1.83
CA CYS A 143 9.71 5.99 -2.79
C CYS A 143 9.20 4.64 -2.32
N TYR A 144 7.92 4.32 -2.57
CA TYR A 144 7.35 3.04 -2.22
C TYR A 144 6.57 2.40 -3.38
N SER A 145 6.46 1.08 -3.32
CA SER A 145 5.72 0.25 -4.27
C SER A 145 4.88 -0.75 -3.47
N ILE A 146 3.56 -0.79 -3.71
CA ILE A 146 2.64 -1.69 -3.01
C ILE A 146 2.91 -3.13 -3.44
N VAL A 147 3.05 -4.04 -2.48
CA VAL A 147 3.25 -5.47 -2.76
C VAL A 147 1.92 -6.09 -3.13
N MET A 148 1.91 -6.82 -4.25
CA MET A 148 0.73 -7.51 -4.77
C MET A 148 0.87 -9.01 -4.61
N GLN A 149 -0.21 -9.66 -4.18
CA GLN A 149 -0.37 -11.11 -4.10
C GLN A 149 -1.42 -11.60 -5.11
N PRO A 150 -1.51 -12.91 -5.40
CA PRO A 150 -2.64 -13.48 -6.13
C PRO A 150 -3.96 -13.11 -5.45
N ALA A 151 -4.99 -12.83 -6.23
CA ALA A 151 -6.31 -12.56 -5.69
C ALA A 151 -6.90 -13.83 -5.06
N ARG A 152 -7.80 -13.65 -4.08
CA ARG A 152 -8.65 -14.72 -3.56
C ARG A 152 -9.51 -15.31 -4.68
N GLU A 153 -9.78 -16.61 -4.66
CA GLU A 153 -10.41 -17.35 -5.74
C GLU A 153 -11.72 -16.71 -6.24
N ASP A 154 -12.57 -16.25 -5.33
CA ASP A 154 -13.85 -15.61 -5.67
C ASP A 154 -13.72 -14.17 -6.20
N LEU A 155 -12.54 -13.56 -6.11
CA LEU A 155 -12.25 -12.22 -6.62
C LEU A 155 -11.46 -12.23 -7.93
N VAL A 156 -10.98 -13.38 -8.37
CA VAL A 156 -10.10 -13.52 -9.54
C VAL A 156 -10.74 -13.06 -10.83
N ASP A 157 -12.06 -13.21 -10.96
CA ASP A 157 -12.83 -12.75 -12.12
C ASP A 157 -12.93 -11.21 -12.20
N LEU A 158 -12.74 -10.51 -11.07
CA LEU A 158 -12.69 -9.06 -11.03
C LEU A 158 -11.27 -8.58 -11.36
N HIS A 159 -10.27 -9.17 -10.69
CA HIS A 159 -8.85 -8.91 -10.95
C HIS A 159 -7.99 -10.06 -10.44
N ASP A 160 -6.94 -10.45 -11.19
CA ASP A 160 -6.04 -11.57 -10.85
C ASP A 160 -5.08 -11.28 -9.67
N ARG A 161 -5.01 -10.03 -9.22
CA ARG A 161 -4.13 -9.56 -8.15
C ARG A 161 -4.87 -8.68 -7.15
N MET A 162 -4.38 -8.70 -5.92
CA MET A 162 -4.80 -7.80 -4.84
C MET A 162 -3.58 -7.35 -4.03
N PRO A 163 -3.65 -6.25 -3.27
CA PRO A 163 -2.59 -5.88 -2.34
C PRO A 163 -2.33 -6.99 -1.31
N LEU A 164 -1.07 -7.14 -0.91
CA LEU A 164 -0.71 -7.98 0.24
C LEU A 164 -1.13 -7.24 1.50
N LEU A 165 -2.19 -7.69 2.14
CA LEU A 165 -2.71 -7.10 3.38
C LEU A 165 -1.97 -7.68 4.58
N ILE A 166 -1.45 -6.83 5.46
CA ILE A 166 -0.71 -7.25 6.64
C ILE A 166 -1.62 -7.13 7.87
N PRO A 167 -1.84 -8.22 8.64
CA PRO A 167 -2.58 -8.15 9.90
C PRO A 167 -1.76 -7.46 10.99
N GLU A 168 -2.44 -6.88 11.97
CA GLU A 168 -1.83 -6.08 13.03
C GLU A 168 -0.74 -6.83 13.80
N ASP A 169 -0.96 -8.10 14.09
CA ASP A 169 -0.02 -8.96 14.80
C ASP A 169 1.23 -9.36 13.98
N PHE A 170 1.30 -8.95 12.70
CA PHE A 170 2.44 -9.14 11.82
C PHE A 170 3.14 -7.82 11.44
N TYR A 171 2.68 -6.67 11.96
CA TYR A 171 3.26 -5.36 11.61
C TYR A 171 4.72 -5.26 12.02
N ASP A 172 5.07 -5.69 13.24
CA ASP A 172 6.44 -5.60 13.75
C ASP A 172 7.38 -6.52 12.97
N ASP A 173 6.96 -7.75 12.67
CA ASP A 173 7.72 -8.66 11.80
C ASP A 173 7.97 -8.08 10.40
N TRP A 174 6.95 -7.46 9.80
CA TRP A 174 7.07 -6.84 8.48
C TRP A 174 7.99 -5.63 8.49
N LEU A 175 7.90 -4.79 9.52
CA LEU A 175 8.63 -3.53 9.65
C LEU A 175 10.03 -3.67 10.25
N ASP A 176 10.39 -4.82 10.83
CA ASP A 176 11.67 -5.05 11.49
C ASP A 176 12.85 -4.74 10.56
N PRO A 177 13.62 -3.66 10.82
CA PRO A 177 14.72 -3.26 9.95
C PRO A 177 15.90 -4.25 9.98
N ASP A 178 16.02 -5.05 11.04
CA ASP A 178 17.10 -6.01 11.23
C ASP A 178 16.79 -7.35 10.55
N ARG A 179 15.54 -7.59 10.19
CA ARG A 179 15.13 -8.77 9.44
C ARG A 179 15.34 -8.58 7.95
N MET A 180 16.08 -9.49 7.32
CA MET A 180 16.23 -9.48 5.87
C MET A 180 14.88 -9.70 5.15
N GLY A 181 14.71 -9.02 4.03
CA GLY A 181 13.56 -9.23 3.15
C GLY A 181 13.76 -10.46 2.27
N ASP A 182 13.80 -11.64 2.87
CA ASP A 182 14.03 -12.93 2.23
C ASP A 182 12.73 -13.64 1.81
N PRO A 183 12.79 -14.76 1.08
CA PRO A 183 11.62 -15.53 0.70
C PRO A 183 10.78 -16.01 1.88
N GLU A 184 11.41 -16.32 3.02
CA GLU A 184 10.73 -16.79 4.22
C GLU A 184 9.82 -15.71 4.81
N LEU A 185 10.31 -14.47 4.92
CA LEU A 185 9.49 -13.34 5.35
C LEU A 185 8.30 -13.11 4.41
N ILE A 186 8.53 -13.17 3.09
CA ILE A 186 7.46 -12.95 2.12
C ILE A 186 6.40 -14.06 2.21
N GLU A 187 6.80 -15.31 2.40
CA GLU A 187 5.87 -16.43 2.58
C GLU A 187 5.09 -16.32 3.90
N ALA A 188 5.75 -15.93 4.99
CA ALA A 188 5.09 -15.68 6.26
C ALA A 188 4.06 -14.54 6.16
N ALA A 189 4.39 -13.45 5.46
CA ALA A 189 3.46 -12.35 5.21
C ALA A 189 2.26 -12.78 4.35
N LEU A 190 2.48 -13.60 3.31
CA LEU A 190 1.40 -14.16 2.50
C LEU A 190 0.47 -15.06 3.32
N ALA A 191 1.04 -15.90 4.19
CA ALA A 191 0.25 -16.77 5.07
C ALA A 191 -0.56 -15.94 6.10
N ALA A 192 0.07 -14.94 6.73
CA ALA A 192 -0.59 -14.05 7.68
C ALA A 192 -1.73 -13.26 7.03
N SER A 193 -1.55 -12.82 5.78
CA SER A 193 -2.52 -12.06 4.99
C SER A 193 -3.87 -12.76 4.83
N GLN A 194 -3.91 -14.08 4.80
CA GLN A 194 -5.14 -14.85 4.55
C GLN A 194 -6.27 -14.52 5.53
N ARG A 195 -5.92 -14.15 6.77
CA ARG A 195 -6.90 -13.79 7.80
C ARG A 195 -7.67 -12.51 7.49
N ILE A 196 -7.00 -11.51 6.90
CA ILE A 196 -7.64 -10.26 6.47
C ILE A 196 -8.29 -10.45 5.11
N VAL A 197 -7.64 -11.16 4.20
CA VAL A 197 -8.15 -11.43 2.85
C VAL A 197 -9.55 -12.09 2.91
N ALA A 198 -9.80 -12.94 3.91
CA ALA A 198 -11.11 -13.55 4.13
C ALA A 198 -12.24 -12.53 4.40
N GLN A 199 -11.90 -11.32 4.89
CA GLN A 199 -12.86 -10.25 5.23
C GLN A 199 -13.09 -9.29 4.05
N VAL A 200 -12.31 -9.39 2.97
CA VAL A 200 -12.41 -8.49 1.83
C VAL A 200 -13.73 -8.69 1.11
N SER A 201 -14.45 -7.60 0.92
CA SER A 201 -15.63 -7.50 0.06
C SER A 201 -15.33 -6.65 -1.18
N ALA A 202 -16.09 -6.90 -2.26
CA ALA A 202 -16.01 -6.14 -3.48
C ALA A 202 -17.38 -5.58 -3.85
N SER A 203 -17.41 -4.32 -4.26
CA SER A 203 -18.63 -3.66 -4.74
C SER A 203 -18.35 -2.86 -6.00
N LEU A 204 -19.35 -2.71 -6.85
CA LEU A 204 -19.25 -1.85 -8.04
C LEU A 204 -19.01 -0.40 -7.57
N ALA A 205 -17.92 0.20 -8.03
CA ALA A 205 -17.62 1.57 -7.72
C ALA A 205 -18.60 2.52 -8.45
N PRO A 206 -19.02 3.64 -7.84
CA PRO A 206 -19.87 4.59 -8.52
C PRO A 206 -19.18 5.12 -9.80
N PRO A 207 -19.96 5.44 -10.85
CA PRO A 207 -19.41 5.99 -12.07
C PRO A 207 -18.68 7.31 -11.77
N ARG A 208 -17.54 7.51 -12.41
CA ARG A 208 -16.64 8.65 -12.23
C ARG A 208 -16.68 9.59 -13.41
#